data_dc50987e82c21d87ea5fd3d02b0ae9c3
#
_entry.id   dc50987e82c21d87ea5fd3d02b0ae9c3
#
_cell.length_a   1.000
_cell.length_b   1.000
_cell.length_c   1.000
_cell.angle_alpha   90.00
_cell.angle_beta   90.00
_cell.angle_gamma   90.00
#
_symmetry.space_group_name_H-M   'P 1'
#
loop_
_entity.id
_entity.type
_entity.pdbx_description
1 polymer ?
#
loop_
_entity_poly.entity_id
_entity_poly.type
_entity_poly.pdbx_seq_one_letter_code
_entity_poly.pdbx_strand_id
1 'polypeptide(L)'
;MAMRKILVDETNRELCEHGTVGFPMTVNHDDLWAFEGKSVPIHWHNDLEISLPKEGEAIYQVYQKSYTVRPGDVLLLNRNVPHSCHSPNNSHARYSTFLARPDFIYGEYGSDVERRCFRPFLQNSSVPCILLTSGNSCTRTVIQKLNETEDLFDQKTFCYELKIKGLLCEIFGMILCEHQNDLAKFVPANQLELERLEQMLNYLNTHFESIISLQELADQIHLSREVCCRLFKKMTGKTITGYLEEYRVNQSLPLVQSCQYSMIQIADMTGFSNASRFARAFHRQFGCNPGEYNSLKLQKC
;
A
#
# COMPACT_ATOMS: atom_id res chain seq x y z
N MET A 1 -22.87 -3.32 3.29
CA MET A 1 -21.98 -2.59 2.37
C MET A 1 -21.00 -3.58 1.77
N ALA A 2 -20.76 -3.57 0.45
CA ALA A 2 -19.73 -4.44 -0.13
C ALA A 2 -18.36 -4.04 0.45
N MET A 3 -17.53 -5.03 0.81
CA MET A 3 -16.17 -4.74 1.29
C MET A 3 -15.32 -4.21 0.15
N ARG A 4 -14.51 -3.20 0.45
CA ARG A 4 -13.55 -2.63 -0.52
C ARG A 4 -12.39 -3.61 -0.72
N LYS A 5 -11.88 -3.67 -1.92
CA LYS A 5 -10.70 -4.46 -2.29
C LYS A 5 -9.83 -3.60 -3.19
N ILE A 6 -8.53 -3.55 -2.91
CA ILE A 6 -7.56 -3.02 -3.87
C ILE A 6 -7.43 -4.04 -4.99
N LEU A 7 -7.73 -3.62 -6.22
CA LEU A 7 -7.57 -4.46 -7.41
C LEU A 7 -6.13 -4.34 -7.87
N VAL A 8 -5.44 -5.46 -7.93
CA VAL A 8 -4.03 -5.54 -8.35
C VAL A 8 -3.85 -6.58 -9.45
N ASP A 9 -2.81 -6.40 -10.25
CA ASP A 9 -2.32 -7.41 -11.18
C ASP A 9 -1.48 -8.49 -10.44
N GLU A 10 -0.90 -9.40 -11.21
CA GLU A 10 -0.08 -10.51 -10.70
C GLU A 10 1.20 -10.03 -10.00
N THR A 11 1.63 -8.78 -10.24
CA THR A 11 2.81 -8.17 -9.60
C THR A 11 2.47 -7.37 -8.36
N ASN A 12 1.21 -7.35 -7.94
CA ASN A 12 0.64 -6.46 -6.91
C ASN A 12 0.65 -4.98 -7.31
N ARG A 13 0.77 -4.66 -8.60
CA ARG A 13 0.54 -3.31 -9.06
C ARG A 13 -0.96 -3.01 -9.05
N GLU A 14 -1.33 -1.88 -8.50
CA GLU A 14 -2.72 -1.45 -8.47
C GLU A 14 -3.22 -1.16 -9.90
N LEU A 15 -4.42 -1.70 -10.21
CA LEU A 15 -5.08 -1.56 -11.52
C LEU A 15 -5.98 -0.32 -11.61
N CYS A 16 -6.25 0.30 -10.46
CA CYS A 16 -7.10 1.49 -10.41
C CYS A 16 -6.31 2.71 -10.92
N GLU A 17 -6.90 3.44 -11.86
CA GLU A 17 -6.39 4.76 -12.24
C GLU A 17 -6.96 5.80 -11.28
N HIS A 18 -6.08 6.62 -10.68
CA HIS A 18 -6.46 7.65 -9.73
C HIS A 18 -6.73 8.99 -10.44
N GLY A 19 -8.02 9.36 -10.48
CA GLY A 19 -8.49 10.56 -11.17
C GLY A 19 -8.82 10.33 -12.65
N THR A 20 -8.61 11.35 -13.46
CA THR A 20 -8.85 11.33 -14.92
C THR A 20 -7.61 11.78 -15.66
N VAL A 21 -7.59 11.60 -17.00
CA VAL A 21 -6.48 12.10 -17.83
C VAL A 21 -6.29 13.62 -17.66
N GLY A 22 -7.39 14.38 -17.55
CA GLY A 22 -7.33 15.84 -17.39
C GLY A 22 -7.09 16.32 -15.95
N PHE A 23 -7.39 15.46 -14.97
CA PHE A 23 -7.20 15.71 -13.55
C PHE A 23 -6.74 14.42 -12.84
N PRO A 24 -5.45 14.08 -12.96
CA PRO A 24 -4.89 12.81 -12.49
C PRO A 24 -4.59 12.84 -10.98
N MET A 25 -5.65 12.99 -10.20
CA MET A 25 -5.63 13.04 -8.74
C MET A 25 -6.97 12.57 -8.18
N THR A 26 -6.94 11.91 -7.05
CA THR A 26 -8.12 11.56 -6.26
C THR A 26 -7.89 11.74 -4.77
N VAL A 27 -8.98 11.96 -4.04
CA VAL A 27 -9.03 11.88 -2.58
C VAL A 27 -9.96 10.74 -2.21
N ASN A 28 -9.50 9.81 -1.38
CA ASN A 28 -10.32 8.75 -0.84
C ASN A 28 -10.50 8.94 0.66
N HIS A 29 -11.72 8.66 1.15
CA HIS A 29 -12.04 8.56 2.57
C HIS A 29 -12.03 7.09 2.94
N ASP A 30 -10.97 6.64 3.58
CA ASP A 30 -10.71 5.24 3.83
C ASP A 30 -11.02 4.87 5.29
N ASP A 31 -11.68 3.74 5.43
CA ASP A 31 -11.92 3.07 6.70
C ASP A 31 -11.33 1.67 6.59
N LEU A 32 -10.33 1.34 7.40
CA LEU A 32 -9.70 0.00 7.37
C LEU A 32 -10.70 -1.13 7.61
N TRP A 33 -11.79 -0.87 8.32
CA TRP A 33 -12.83 -1.87 8.52
C TRP A 33 -13.70 -2.11 7.29
N ALA A 34 -13.69 -1.21 6.33
CA ALA A 34 -14.37 -1.40 5.06
C ALA A 34 -13.56 -2.30 4.09
N PHE A 35 -12.27 -2.49 4.34
CA PHE A 35 -11.44 -3.38 3.52
C PHE A 35 -11.55 -4.84 3.95
N GLU A 36 -11.40 -5.73 2.98
CA GLU A 36 -11.33 -7.17 3.22
C GLU A 36 -10.13 -7.50 4.12
N GLY A 37 -10.37 -8.20 5.23
CA GLY A 37 -9.32 -8.44 6.23
C GLY A 37 -8.97 -7.27 7.12
N LYS A 38 -9.71 -6.15 7.07
CA LYS A 38 -9.45 -4.91 7.82
C LYS A 38 -8.03 -4.38 7.63
N SER A 39 -7.51 -4.57 6.44
CA SER A 39 -6.16 -4.15 6.06
C SER A 39 -6.10 -3.93 4.56
N VAL A 40 -5.19 -3.06 4.14
CA VAL A 40 -4.79 -2.90 2.75
C VAL A 40 -3.60 -3.83 2.50
N PRO A 41 -3.73 -4.84 1.63
CA PRO A 41 -2.64 -5.77 1.32
C PRO A 41 -1.47 -5.04 0.66
N ILE A 42 -0.32 -5.73 0.56
CA ILE A 42 0.83 -5.16 -0.13
C ILE A 42 0.48 -4.90 -1.61
N HIS A 43 0.71 -3.66 -2.03
CA HIS A 43 0.52 -3.18 -3.41
C HIS A 43 1.48 -2.03 -3.69
N TRP A 44 1.53 -1.59 -4.93
CA TRP A 44 2.27 -0.41 -5.36
C TRP A 44 1.59 0.24 -6.57
N HIS A 45 1.82 1.52 -6.76
CA HIS A 45 1.28 2.34 -7.86
C HIS A 45 2.26 3.44 -8.28
N ASN A 46 2.01 4.05 -9.43
CA ASN A 46 2.88 5.11 -9.99
C ASN A 46 2.61 6.50 -9.39
N ASP A 47 1.58 6.64 -8.59
CA ASP A 47 1.20 7.90 -7.97
C ASP A 47 1.97 8.16 -6.68
N LEU A 48 2.11 9.43 -6.32
CA LEU A 48 2.45 9.85 -4.97
C LEU A 48 1.22 9.69 -4.09
N GLU A 49 1.38 9.14 -2.89
CA GLU A 49 0.31 9.00 -1.93
C GLU A 49 0.61 9.81 -0.67
N ILE A 50 -0.36 10.63 -0.24
CA ILE A 50 -0.32 11.25 1.09
C ILE A 50 -1.44 10.63 1.91
N SER A 51 -1.08 10.05 3.05
CA SER A 51 -2.03 9.53 4.03
C SER A 51 -2.16 10.49 5.20
N LEU A 52 -3.41 10.89 5.49
CA LEU A 52 -3.80 11.77 6.58
C LEU A 52 -4.75 11.03 7.53
N PRO A 53 -4.28 10.48 8.66
CA PRO A 53 -5.12 9.84 9.65
C PRO A 53 -6.14 10.82 10.25
N LYS A 54 -7.39 10.38 10.35
CA LYS A 54 -8.52 11.13 10.95
C LYS A 54 -8.91 10.54 12.30
N GLU A 55 -8.84 9.20 12.43
CA GLU A 55 -9.26 8.48 13.64
C GLU A 55 -8.44 7.20 13.78
N GLY A 56 -8.06 6.85 15.01
CA GLY A 56 -7.30 5.63 15.31
C GLY A 56 -5.86 5.66 14.84
N GLU A 57 -5.22 4.51 14.81
CA GLU A 57 -3.83 4.34 14.38
C GLU A 57 -3.78 3.45 13.13
N ALA A 58 -2.98 3.85 12.14
CA ALA A 58 -2.64 3.06 10.98
C ALA A 58 -1.14 2.70 11.01
N ILE A 59 -0.83 1.45 10.75
CA ILE A 59 0.55 0.96 10.63
C ILE A 59 0.82 0.68 9.15
N TYR A 60 1.66 1.51 8.56
CA TYR A 60 2.15 1.31 7.20
C TYR A 60 3.43 0.48 7.23
N GLN A 61 3.44 -0.61 6.49
CA GLN A 61 4.66 -1.36 6.19
C GLN A 61 5.21 -0.86 4.86
N VAL A 62 6.38 -0.23 4.89
CA VAL A 62 7.10 0.26 3.71
C VAL A 62 8.46 -0.42 3.67
N TYR A 63 8.67 -1.33 2.73
CA TYR A 63 9.80 -2.25 2.75
C TYR A 63 9.91 -2.99 4.10
N GLN A 64 11.07 -2.93 4.77
CA GLN A 64 11.30 -3.57 6.08
C GLN A 64 10.91 -2.69 7.28
N LYS A 65 10.44 -1.46 7.05
CA LYS A 65 10.15 -0.50 8.12
C LYS A 65 8.64 -0.38 8.31
N SER A 66 8.23 -0.33 9.57
CA SER A 66 6.86 -0.03 9.95
C SER A 66 6.77 1.41 10.45
N TYR A 67 5.76 2.12 9.99
CA TYR A 67 5.48 3.50 10.36
C TYR A 67 4.11 3.55 11.01
N THR A 68 4.05 3.89 12.28
CA THR A 68 2.78 4.14 12.96
C THR A 68 2.38 5.59 12.71
N VAL A 69 1.21 5.78 12.15
CA VAL A 69 0.68 7.08 11.73
C VAL A 69 -0.62 7.33 12.50
N ARG A 70 -0.71 8.48 13.19
CA ARG A 70 -1.80 8.87 14.08
C ARG A 70 -2.44 10.18 13.63
N PRO A 71 -3.64 10.53 14.10
CA PRO A 71 -4.18 11.87 13.92
C PRO A 71 -3.17 12.95 14.35
N GLY A 72 -2.89 13.88 13.43
CA GLY A 72 -1.84 14.89 13.60
C GLY A 72 -0.52 14.57 12.89
N ASP A 73 -0.34 13.35 12.38
CA ASP A 73 0.78 12.97 11.52
C ASP A 73 0.35 12.97 10.04
N VAL A 74 1.34 12.99 9.14
CA VAL A 74 1.14 12.82 7.69
C VAL A 74 2.21 11.89 7.16
N LEU A 75 1.83 10.89 6.38
CA LEU A 75 2.76 10.01 5.67
C LEU A 75 2.70 10.28 4.18
N LEU A 76 3.83 10.71 3.59
CA LEU A 76 4.00 10.81 2.14
C LEU A 76 4.75 9.56 1.66
N LEU A 77 4.12 8.79 0.78
CA LEU A 77 4.69 7.63 0.09
C LEU A 77 5.17 8.03 -1.31
N ASN A 78 6.35 7.57 -1.68
CA ASN A 78 6.89 7.76 -3.01
C ASN A 78 6.23 6.78 -4.00
N ARG A 79 6.27 7.11 -5.29
CA ARG A 79 5.78 6.24 -6.36
C ARG A 79 6.57 4.93 -6.43
N ASN A 80 5.93 3.87 -6.89
CA ASN A 80 6.53 2.54 -7.11
C ASN A 80 7.14 1.93 -5.84
N VAL A 81 6.66 2.32 -4.67
CA VAL A 81 7.10 1.79 -3.38
C VAL A 81 6.08 0.76 -2.89
N PRO A 82 6.46 -0.53 -2.78
CA PRO A 82 5.59 -1.53 -2.20
C PRO A 82 5.26 -1.19 -0.74
N HIS A 83 3.96 -1.13 -0.45
CA HIS A 83 3.46 -0.79 0.88
C HIS A 83 2.17 -1.55 1.20
N SER A 84 1.86 -1.65 2.49
CA SER A 84 0.60 -2.19 3.01
C SER A 84 0.21 -1.41 4.25
N CYS A 85 -1.08 -1.47 4.62
CA CYS A 85 -1.59 -0.75 5.78
C CYS A 85 -2.52 -1.63 6.61
N HIS A 86 -2.39 -1.59 7.92
CA HIS A 86 -3.30 -2.25 8.86
C HIS A 86 -3.41 -1.44 10.15
N SER A 87 -4.42 -1.73 10.97
CA SER A 87 -4.54 -1.13 12.30
C SER A 87 -4.00 -2.06 13.40
N PRO A 88 -3.46 -1.51 14.51
CA PRO A 88 -3.04 -2.34 15.64
C PRO A 88 -4.23 -3.13 16.21
N ASN A 89 -4.03 -4.41 16.47
CA ASN A 89 -5.05 -5.28 17.08
C ASN A 89 -6.42 -5.25 16.35
N ASN A 90 -6.44 -4.99 15.05
CA ASN A 90 -7.66 -4.78 14.26
C ASN A 90 -8.58 -3.67 14.84
N SER A 91 -8.01 -2.65 15.47
CA SER A 91 -8.75 -1.48 15.93
C SER A 91 -9.34 -0.69 14.76
N HIS A 92 -10.30 0.18 15.04
CA HIS A 92 -10.85 1.07 14.03
C HIS A 92 -9.83 2.14 13.65
N ALA A 93 -9.66 2.39 12.36
CA ALA A 93 -8.82 3.48 11.87
C ALA A 93 -9.41 4.05 10.57
N ARG A 94 -9.52 5.37 10.52
CA ARG A 94 -10.01 6.15 9.38
C ARG A 94 -8.95 7.14 8.95
N TYR A 95 -8.76 7.29 7.65
CA TYR A 95 -7.80 8.21 7.08
C TYR A 95 -8.24 8.68 5.70
N SER A 96 -7.74 9.82 5.27
CA SER A 96 -7.89 10.29 3.90
C SER A 96 -6.60 10.03 3.14
N THR A 97 -6.71 9.46 1.93
CA THR A 97 -5.59 9.30 1.00
C THR A 97 -5.71 10.25 -0.18
N PHE A 98 -4.62 10.94 -0.47
CA PHE A 98 -4.48 11.85 -1.61
C PHE A 98 -3.52 11.20 -2.58
N LEU A 99 -4.02 10.71 -3.70
CA LEU A 99 -3.24 10.06 -4.73
C LEU A 99 -3.14 10.99 -5.93
N ALA A 100 -1.92 11.29 -6.35
CA ALA A 100 -1.70 12.19 -7.47
C ALA A 100 -0.51 11.75 -8.32
N ARG A 101 -0.67 11.80 -9.64
CA ARG A 101 0.46 11.61 -10.54
C ARG A 101 1.50 12.72 -10.31
N PRO A 102 2.80 12.38 -10.24
CA PRO A 102 3.84 13.37 -10.01
C PRO A 102 3.86 14.51 -11.03
N ASP A 103 3.61 14.21 -12.31
CA ASP A 103 3.60 15.20 -13.40
C ASP A 103 2.42 16.19 -13.29
N PHE A 104 1.33 15.82 -12.64
CA PHE A 104 0.28 16.79 -12.32
C PHE A 104 0.79 17.93 -11.44
N ILE A 105 1.75 17.67 -10.55
CA ILE A 105 2.29 18.63 -9.59
C ILE A 105 3.45 19.40 -10.22
N TYR A 106 4.50 18.72 -10.71
CA TYR A 106 5.70 19.39 -11.23
C TYR A 106 5.56 19.90 -12.68
N GLY A 107 4.54 19.46 -13.42
CA GLY A 107 4.29 19.85 -14.80
C GLY A 107 5.13 19.07 -15.81
N GLU A 108 5.90 19.74 -16.65
CA GLU A 108 6.65 19.12 -17.73
C GLU A 108 7.89 18.37 -17.22
N TYR A 109 8.13 17.18 -17.79
CA TYR A 109 9.35 16.40 -17.54
C TYR A 109 10.57 17.17 -18.05
N GLY A 110 11.65 17.20 -17.26
CA GLY A 110 12.86 17.97 -17.55
C GLY A 110 12.77 19.46 -17.19
N SER A 111 11.64 19.94 -16.63
CA SER A 111 11.54 21.29 -16.07
C SER A 111 12.47 21.48 -14.86
N ASP A 112 12.76 22.72 -14.50
CA ASP A 112 13.55 22.99 -13.30
C ASP A 112 12.88 22.49 -12.02
N VAL A 113 11.55 22.55 -11.95
CA VAL A 113 10.78 22.01 -10.83
C VAL A 113 10.95 20.50 -10.73
N GLU A 114 10.81 19.78 -11.84
CA GLU A 114 11.03 18.32 -11.86
C GLU A 114 12.48 17.99 -11.46
N ARG A 115 13.48 18.58 -12.15
CA ARG A 115 14.90 18.23 -11.96
C ARG A 115 15.43 18.58 -10.57
N ARG A 116 15.06 19.75 -10.04
CA ARG A 116 15.65 20.30 -8.81
C ARG A 116 14.87 19.94 -7.56
N CYS A 117 13.55 19.79 -7.66
CA CYS A 117 12.68 19.57 -6.50
C CYS A 117 12.19 18.13 -6.41
N PHE A 118 11.63 17.59 -7.49
CA PHE A 118 10.98 16.27 -7.44
C PHE A 118 11.91 15.09 -7.71
N ARG A 119 12.82 15.20 -8.69
CA ARG A 119 13.72 14.09 -9.04
C ARG A 119 14.56 13.59 -7.87
N PRO A 120 15.11 14.44 -6.98
CA PRO A 120 15.84 13.98 -5.81
C PRO A 120 15.01 13.14 -4.83
N PHE A 121 13.69 13.29 -4.84
CA PHE A 121 12.75 12.46 -4.07
C PHE A 121 12.31 11.25 -4.89
N LEU A 122 11.75 11.45 -6.09
CA LEU A 122 11.14 10.40 -6.92
C LEU A 122 12.08 9.25 -7.27
N GLN A 123 13.38 9.52 -7.41
CA GLN A 123 14.40 8.54 -7.80
C GLN A 123 15.30 8.12 -6.63
N ASN A 124 15.00 8.54 -5.40
CA ASN A 124 15.83 8.23 -4.23
C ASN A 124 15.30 7.02 -3.47
N SER A 125 15.97 5.87 -3.63
CA SER A 125 15.58 4.63 -2.95
C SER A 125 15.83 4.67 -1.43
N SER A 126 16.62 5.59 -0.93
CA SER A 126 16.85 5.74 0.51
C SER A 126 15.70 6.49 1.23
N VAL A 127 14.83 7.17 0.46
CA VAL A 127 13.67 7.92 0.95
C VAL A 127 12.39 7.39 0.30
N PRO A 128 11.95 6.16 0.62
CA PRO A 128 10.74 5.58 0.05
C PRO A 128 9.47 6.27 0.56
N CYS A 129 9.54 6.88 1.72
CA CYS A 129 8.46 7.67 2.31
C CYS A 129 9.01 8.74 3.25
N ILE A 130 8.18 9.73 3.56
CA ILE A 130 8.47 10.80 4.53
C ILE A 130 7.34 10.81 5.55
N LEU A 131 7.67 10.66 6.84
CA LEU A 131 6.73 10.77 7.96
C LEU A 131 6.89 12.16 8.60
N LEU A 132 5.85 12.97 8.53
CA LEU A 132 5.74 14.23 9.25
C LEU A 132 4.98 13.97 10.55
N THR A 133 5.59 14.27 11.69
CA THR A 133 4.97 14.05 13.01
C THR A 133 4.32 15.31 13.56
N SER A 134 3.34 15.16 14.43
CA SER A 134 2.48 16.23 14.98
C SER A 134 3.23 17.33 15.75
N GLY A 135 4.47 17.10 16.16
CA GLY A 135 5.28 18.08 16.91
C GLY A 135 5.84 19.25 16.07
N ASN A 136 5.78 19.17 14.74
CA ASN A 136 6.38 20.13 13.83
C ASN A 136 5.37 21.19 13.33
N SER A 137 5.80 22.47 13.23
CA SER A 137 4.97 23.54 12.67
C SER A 137 4.65 23.35 11.19
N CYS A 138 5.59 22.81 10.42
CA CYS A 138 5.41 22.44 9.03
C CYS A 138 4.26 21.43 8.89
N THR A 139 4.24 20.37 9.71
CA THR A 139 3.19 19.35 9.70
C THR A 139 1.79 19.94 9.89
N ARG A 140 1.62 20.88 10.83
CA ARG A 140 0.32 21.54 11.06
C ARG A 140 -0.17 22.30 9.83
N THR A 141 0.73 23.04 9.16
CA THR A 141 0.37 23.79 7.96
C THR A 141 0.05 22.85 6.80
N VAL A 142 0.81 21.76 6.65
CA VAL A 142 0.53 20.71 5.65
C VAL A 142 -0.86 20.10 5.88
N ILE A 143 -1.20 19.73 7.13
CA ILE A 143 -2.54 19.19 7.49
C ILE A 143 -3.64 20.19 7.15
N GLN A 144 -3.47 21.48 7.46
CA GLN A 144 -4.46 22.51 7.12
C GLN A 144 -4.71 22.56 5.61
N LYS A 145 -3.64 22.53 4.80
CA LYS A 145 -3.74 22.54 3.33
C LYS A 145 -4.32 21.25 2.76
N LEU A 146 -4.03 20.09 3.37
CA LEU A 146 -4.65 18.82 2.99
C LEU A 146 -6.16 18.82 3.29
N ASN A 147 -6.60 19.34 4.44
CA ASN A 147 -8.02 19.47 4.72
C ASN A 147 -8.71 20.42 3.72
N GLU A 148 -8.09 21.55 3.37
CA GLU A 148 -8.61 22.45 2.33
C GLU A 148 -8.69 21.74 0.95
N THR A 149 -7.68 20.93 0.62
CA THR A 149 -7.67 20.11 -0.61
C THR A 149 -8.83 19.12 -0.63
N GLU A 150 -9.09 18.45 0.49
CA GLU A 150 -10.19 17.50 0.67
C GLU A 150 -11.54 18.19 0.50
N ASP A 151 -11.77 19.33 1.20
CA ASP A 151 -12.99 20.11 1.08
C ASP A 151 -13.26 20.57 -0.35
N LEU A 152 -12.25 21.07 -1.06
CA LEU A 152 -12.35 21.47 -2.46
C LEU A 152 -12.67 20.28 -3.38
N PHE A 153 -12.06 19.12 -3.13
CA PHE A 153 -12.28 17.91 -3.92
C PHE A 153 -13.70 17.37 -3.74
N ASP A 154 -14.25 17.44 -2.53
CA ASP A 154 -15.61 16.97 -2.23
C ASP A 154 -16.67 17.93 -2.78
N GLN A 155 -16.46 19.25 -2.66
CA GLN A 155 -17.42 20.29 -3.08
C GLN A 155 -17.42 20.53 -4.59
N LYS A 156 -16.29 20.33 -5.28
CA LYS A 156 -16.11 20.54 -6.73
C LYS A 156 -16.58 21.91 -7.22
N THR A 157 -16.27 22.96 -6.44
CA THR A 157 -16.60 24.34 -6.78
C THR A 157 -15.84 24.79 -8.02
N PHE A 158 -16.27 25.90 -8.66
CA PHE A 158 -15.58 26.44 -9.84
C PHE A 158 -14.07 26.65 -9.59
N CYS A 159 -13.23 26.19 -10.52
CA CYS A 159 -11.76 26.23 -10.44
C CYS A 159 -11.16 25.38 -9.29
N TYR A 160 -11.87 24.38 -8.76
CA TYR A 160 -11.33 23.53 -7.68
C TYR A 160 -10.05 22.79 -8.13
N GLU A 161 -9.95 22.34 -9.38
CA GLU A 161 -8.76 21.67 -9.92
C GLU A 161 -7.52 22.56 -9.84
N LEU A 162 -7.65 23.84 -10.23
CA LEU A 162 -6.55 24.80 -10.20
C LEU A 162 -6.13 25.11 -8.76
N LYS A 163 -7.09 25.28 -7.84
CA LYS A 163 -6.82 25.52 -6.42
C LYS A 163 -6.12 24.33 -5.79
N ILE A 164 -6.61 23.11 -6.02
CA ILE A 164 -5.99 21.87 -5.54
C ILE A 164 -4.55 21.75 -6.06
N LYS A 165 -4.33 22.00 -7.34
CA LYS A 165 -2.97 21.98 -7.89
C LYS A 165 -2.04 22.97 -7.18
N GLY A 166 -2.52 24.18 -6.91
CA GLY A 166 -1.77 25.18 -6.15
C GLY A 166 -1.42 24.70 -4.73
N LEU A 167 -2.40 24.16 -4.01
CA LEU A 167 -2.21 23.60 -2.67
C LEU A 167 -1.21 22.43 -2.67
N LEU A 168 -1.29 21.50 -3.64
CA LEU A 168 -0.32 20.42 -3.76
C LEU A 168 1.10 20.93 -4.03
N CYS A 169 1.27 21.94 -4.89
CA CYS A 169 2.59 22.57 -5.11
C CYS A 169 3.16 23.15 -3.80
N GLU A 170 2.35 23.81 -2.99
CA GLU A 170 2.78 24.36 -1.70
C GLU A 170 3.10 23.24 -0.70
N ILE A 171 2.24 22.22 -0.57
CA ILE A 171 2.44 21.06 0.30
C ILE A 171 3.77 20.36 -0.02
N PHE A 172 3.99 20.02 -1.29
CA PHE A 172 5.24 19.35 -1.70
C PHE A 172 6.45 20.28 -1.53
N GLY A 173 6.33 21.58 -1.83
CA GLY A 173 7.38 22.56 -1.58
C GLY A 173 7.80 22.57 -0.11
N MET A 174 6.85 22.59 0.82
CA MET A 174 7.12 22.56 2.26
C MET A 174 7.79 21.25 2.68
N ILE A 175 7.25 20.10 2.29
CA ILE A 175 7.76 18.77 2.67
C ILE A 175 9.19 18.57 2.13
N LEU A 176 9.43 18.87 0.84
CA LEU A 176 10.72 18.65 0.22
C LEU A 176 11.79 19.60 0.76
N CYS A 177 11.44 20.87 1.08
CA CYS A 177 12.35 21.81 1.75
C CYS A 177 12.74 21.35 3.14
N GLU A 178 11.80 20.88 3.94
CA GLU A 178 12.06 20.36 5.30
C GLU A 178 13.04 19.17 5.28
N HIS A 179 12.97 18.32 4.24
CA HIS A 179 13.75 17.10 4.11
C HIS A 179 14.94 17.23 3.12
N GLN A 180 15.33 18.44 2.75
CA GLN A 180 16.39 18.68 1.74
C GLN A 180 17.71 17.96 2.06
N ASN A 181 18.10 17.87 3.33
CA ASN A 181 19.34 17.22 3.75
C ASN A 181 19.32 15.69 3.54
N ASP A 182 18.16 15.05 3.69
CA ASP A 182 18.01 13.62 3.42
C ASP A 182 17.93 13.36 1.92
N LEU A 183 17.27 14.23 1.18
CA LEU A 183 17.17 14.18 -0.28
C LEU A 183 18.52 14.44 -0.96
N ALA A 184 19.40 15.23 -0.34
CA ALA A 184 20.77 15.46 -0.85
C ALA A 184 21.64 14.18 -0.81
N LYS A 185 21.32 13.21 0.06
CA LYS A 185 21.98 11.89 0.12
C LYS A 185 21.35 10.95 -0.92
N PHE A 186 21.45 11.33 -2.19
CA PHE A 186 20.80 10.62 -3.27
C PHE A 186 21.34 9.19 -3.45
N VAL A 187 20.48 8.20 -3.32
CA VAL A 187 20.75 6.79 -3.66
C VAL A 187 19.79 6.40 -4.78
N PRO A 188 20.29 6.16 -6.01
CA PRO A 188 19.43 5.78 -7.13
C PRO A 188 18.56 4.59 -6.79
N ALA A 189 17.29 4.63 -7.21
CA ALA A 189 16.42 3.47 -7.13
C ALA A 189 17.03 2.31 -7.94
N ASN A 190 17.10 1.14 -7.33
CA ASN A 190 17.59 -0.05 -8.01
C ASN A 190 16.46 -0.68 -8.82
N GLN A 191 16.33 -0.23 -10.07
CA GLN A 191 15.31 -0.70 -11.00
C GLN A 191 15.31 -2.23 -11.15
N LEU A 192 16.49 -2.85 -11.14
CA LEU A 192 16.62 -4.31 -11.24
C LEU A 192 16.04 -5.04 -10.00
N GLU A 193 16.16 -4.45 -8.81
CA GLU A 193 15.55 -5.04 -7.60
C GLU A 193 14.02 -4.99 -7.67
N LEU A 194 13.45 -3.90 -8.22
CA LEU A 194 12.00 -3.78 -8.41
C LEU A 194 11.50 -4.79 -9.45
N GLU A 195 12.13 -4.87 -10.61
CA GLU A 195 11.80 -5.85 -11.66
C GLU A 195 11.86 -7.30 -11.15
N ARG A 196 12.87 -7.62 -10.34
CA ARG A 196 12.97 -8.94 -9.70
C ARG A 196 11.86 -9.18 -8.68
N LEU A 197 11.48 -8.17 -7.91
CA LEU A 197 10.35 -8.28 -7.00
C LEU A 197 9.04 -8.55 -7.77
N GLU A 198 8.79 -7.81 -8.84
CA GLU A 198 7.61 -8.02 -9.70
C GLU A 198 7.56 -9.45 -10.25
N GLN A 199 8.69 -9.97 -10.75
CA GLN A 199 8.80 -11.36 -11.21
C GLN A 199 8.51 -12.36 -10.09
N MET A 200 9.03 -12.13 -8.88
CA MET A 200 8.75 -12.99 -7.72
C MET A 200 7.27 -12.97 -7.33
N LEU A 201 6.66 -11.79 -7.26
CA LEU A 201 5.24 -11.63 -6.92
C LEU A 201 4.36 -12.29 -7.98
N ASN A 202 4.63 -12.04 -9.26
CA ASN A 202 3.93 -12.71 -10.36
C ASN A 202 3.99 -14.23 -10.22
N TYR A 203 5.19 -14.80 -10.04
CA TYR A 203 5.34 -16.25 -9.88
C TYR A 203 4.55 -16.79 -8.68
N LEU A 204 4.65 -16.13 -7.51
CA LEU A 204 3.95 -16.55 -6.29
C LEU A 204 2.43 -16.46 -6.44
N ASN A 205 1.93 -15.40 -7.06
CA ASN A 205 0.50 -15.13 -7.21
C ASN A 205 -0.16 -16.01 -8.28
N THR A 206 0.59 -16.41 -9.32
CA THR A 206 0.07 -17.30 -10.38
C THR A 206 0.15 -18.78 -10.00
N HIS A 207 1.04 -19.16 -9.07
CA HIS A 207 1.23 -20.55 -8.67
C HIS A 207 0.84 -20.86 -7.21
N PHE A 208 0.08 -19.95 -6.56
CA PHE A 208 -0.23 -20.06 -5.11
C PHE A 208 -0.93 -21.35 -4.71
N GLU A 209 -1.71 -21.96 -5.61
CA GLU A 209 -2.44 -23.22 -5.36
C GLU A 209 -1.50 -24.44 -5.26
N SER A 210 -0.30 -24.33 -5.80
CA SER A 210 0.69 -25.42 -5.90
C SER A 210 1.75 -25.32 -4.80
N ILE A 211 2.53 -26.40 -4.66
CA ILE A 211 3.74 -26.40 -3.83
C ILE A 211 4.81 -25.60 -4.57
N ILE A 212 5.19 -24.45 -4.02
CA ILE A 212 6.23 -23.59 -4.60
C ILE A 212 7.59 -23.97 -4.04
N SER A 213 8.54 -24.29 -4.95
CA SER A 213 9.94 -24.48 -4.63
C SER A 213 10.68 -23.14 -4.60
N LEU A 214 11.36 -22.84 -3.50
CA LEU A 214 12.23 -21.64 -3.41
C LEU A 214 13.38 -21.68 -4.40
N GLN A 215 13.81 -22.88 -4.83
CA GLN A 215 14.84 -23.02 -5.84
C GLN A 215 14.31 -22.59 -7.22
N GLU A 216 13.13 -23.07 -7.59
CA GLU A 216 12.50 -22.68 -8.87
C GLU A 216 12.27 -21.18 -8.94
N LEU A 217 11.76 -20.58 -7.86
CA LEU A 217 11.58 -19.12 -7.78
C LEU A 217 12.91 -18.36 -7.95
N ALA A 218 13.99 -18.82 -7.30
CA ALA A 218 15.29 -18.19 -7.38
C ALA A 218 15.91 -18.33 -8.79
N ASP A 219 15.74 -19.49 -9.43
CA ASP A 219 16.22 -19.76 -10.78
C ASP A 219 15.50 -18.86 -11.81
N GLN A 220 14.21 -18.60 -11.66
CA GLN A 220 13.42 -17.69 -12.51
C GLN A 220 13.99 -16.27 -12.59
N ILE A 221 14.57 -15.78 -11.50
CA ILE A 221 15.10 -14.42 -11.40
C ILE A 221 16.65 -14.39 -11.43
N HIS A 222 17.27 -15.52 -11.75
CA HIS A 222 18.73 -15.70 -11.84
C HIS A 222 19.47 -15.27 -10.55
N LEU A 223 18.97 -15.70 -9.39
CA LEU A 223 19.57 -15.46 -8.07
C LEU A 223 19.77 -16.77 -7.31
N SER A 224 20.66 -16.75 -6.29
CA SER A 224 20.67 -17.83 -5.31
C SER A 224 19.45 -17.72 -4.37
N ARG A 225 19.05 -18.84 -3.75
CA ARG A 225 17.93 -18.88 -2.79
C ARG A 225 18.07 -17.85 -1.67
N GLU A 226 19.29 -17.70 -1.14
CA GLU A 226 19.61 -16.79 -0.05
C GLU A 226 19.42 -15.33 -0.49
N VAL A 227 19.88 -14.98 -1.68
CA VAL A 227 19.74 -13.63 -2.25
C VAL A 227 18.28 -13.35 -2.56
N CYS A 228 17.55 -14.31 -3.14
CA CYS A 228 16.12 -14.22 -3.42
C CYS A 228 15.33 -13.94 -2.13
N CYS A 229 15.50 -14.75 -1.08
CA CYS A 229 14.82 -14.57 0.20
C CYS A 229 15.14 -13.22 0.86
N ARG A 230 16.43 -12.79 0.80
CA ARG A 230 16.86 -11.51 1.35
C ARG A 230 16.27 -10.33 0.58
N LEU A 231 16.27 -10.40 -0.76
CA LEU A 231 15.69 -9.37 -1.60
C LEU A 231 14.19 -9.24 -1.35
N PHE A 232 13.45 -10.34 -1.35
CA PHE A 232 12.02 -10.34 -1.09
C PHE A 232 11.70 -9.72 0.28
N LYS A 233 12.42 -10.15 1.34
CA LYS A 233 12.24 -9.59 2.68
C LYS A 233 12.63 -8.12 2.76
N LYS A 234 13.69 -7.69 2.05
CA LYS A 234 14.09 -6.28 1.95
C LYS A 234 12.99 -5.42 1.35
N MET A 235 12.35 -5.91 0.28
CA MET A 235 11.38 -5.13 -0.51
C MET A 235 9.95 -5.18 0.04
N THR A 236 9.57 -6.26 0.74
CA THR A 236 8.18 -6.46 1.21
C THR A 236 8.03 -6.42 2.73
N GLY A 237 9.13 -6.47 3.49
CA GLY A 237 9.12 -6.65 4.94
C GLY A 237 8.76 -8.08 5.38
N LYS A 238 8.33 -8.95 4.47
CA LYS A 238 7.81 -10.31 4.74
C LYS A 238 8.75 -11.39 4.21
N THR A 239 8.69 -12.57 4.81
CA THR A 239 9.31 -13.74 4.19
C THR A 239 8.43 -14.23 3.03
N ILE A 240 9.03 -14.90 2.02
CA ILE A 240 8.28 -15.49 0.89
C ILE A 240 7.17 -16.41 1.40
N THR A 241 7.47 -17.27 2.38
CA THR A 241 6.47 -18.18 2.96
C THR A 241 5.37 -17.44 3.72
N GLY A 242 5.70 -16.38 4.44
CA GLY A 242 4.71 -15.55 5.15
C GLY A 242 3.79 -14.80 4.19
N TYR A 243 4.35 -14.24 3.12
CA TYR A 243 3.57 -13.60 2.06
C TYR A 243 2.62 -14.59 1.37
N LEU A 244 3.14 -15.76 0.96
CA LEU A 244 2.35 -16.78 0.29
C LEU A 244 1.21 -17.31 1.18
N GLU A 245 1.47 -17.50 2.47
CA GLU A 245 0.46 -17.92 3.44
C GLU A 245 -0.67 -16.88 3.56
N GLU A 246 -0.32 -15.59 3.65
CA GLU A 246 -1.29 -14.49 3.69
C GLU A 246 -2.08 -14.36 2.37
N TYR A 247 -1.40 -14.47 1.23
CA TYR A 247 -2.04 -14.43 -0.08
C TYR A 247 -3.07 -15.57 -0.24
N ARG A 248 -2.70 -16.80 0.12
CA ARG A 248 -3.59 -17.98 0.10
C ARG A 248 -4.82 -17.79 0.99
N VAL A 249 -4.64 -17.21 2.17
CA VAL A 249 -5.76 -16.89 3.08
C VAL A 249 -6.68 -15.85 2.42
N ASN A 250 -6.16 -14.82 1.79
CA ASN A 250 -6.97 -13.83 1.08
C ASN A 250 -7.74 -14.47 -0.09
N GLN A 251 -7.11 -15.35 -0.87
CA GLN A 251 -7.78 -16.08 -1.96
C GLN A 251 -8.85 -17.07 -1.45
N SER A 252 -8.77 -17.53 -0.20
CA SER A 252 -9.77 -18.39 0.39
C SER A 252 -11.07 -17.67 0.76
N LEU A 253 -11.08 -16.35 0.92
CA LEU A 253 -12.22 -15.60 1.44
C LEU A 253 -13.52 -15.79 0.62
N PRO A 254 -13.52 -15.69 -0.72
CA PRO A 254 -14.72 -15.94 -1.52
C PRO A 254 -15.26 -17.36 -1.32
N LEU A 255 -14.35 -18.34 -1.17
CA LEU A 255 -14.70 -19.75 -0.96
C LEU A 255 -15.34 -19.97 0.42
N VAL A 256 -14.77 -19.37 1.47
CA VAL A 256 -15.31 -19.37 2.84
C VAL A 256 -16.69 -18.71 2.86
N GLN A 257 -16.83 -17.56 2.19
CA GLN A 257 -18.08 -16.79 2.17
C GLN A 257 -19.20 -17.51 1.40
N SER A 258 -18.87 -18.29 0.38
CA SER A 258 -19.86 -19.05 -0.40
C SER A 258 -20.54 -20.17 0.39
N CYS A 259 -19.94 -20.67 1.47
CA CYS A 259 -20.38 -21.83 2.25
C CYS A 259 -20.59 -23.12 1.41
N GLN A 260 -20.01 -23.18 0.20
CA GLN A 260 -20.21 -24.30 -0.74
C GLN A 260 -19.18 -25.42 -0.55
N TYR A 261 -18.06 -25.12 0.10
CA TYR A 261 -16.90 -26.00 0.20
C TYR A 261 -16.59 -26.33 1.67
N SER A 262 -16.14 -27.55 1.91
CA SER A 262 -15.58 -27.93 3.22
C SER A 262 -14.21 -27.25 3.45
N MET A 263 -13.81 -27.11 4.70
CA MET A 263 -12.50 -26.53 5.06
C MET A 263 -11.33 -27.33 4.47
N ILE A 264 -11.49 -28.62 4.22
CA ILE A 264 -10.48 -29.47 3.56
C ILE A 264 -10.37 -29.08 2.08
N GLN A 265 -11.50 -28.94 1.39
CA GLN A 265 -11.53 -28.52 -0.01
C GLN A 265 -10.96 -27.10 -0.20
N ILE A 266 -11.33 -26.15 0.69
CA ILE A 266 -10.79 -24.78 0.63
C ILE A 266 -9.27 -24.80 0.82
N ALA A 267 -8.76 -25.57 1.80
CA ALA A 267 -7.33 -25.69 2.04
C ALA A 267 -6.60 -26.24 0.79
N ASP A 268 -7.13 -27.25 0.14
CA ASP A 268 -6.59 -27.86 -1.07
C ASP A 268 -6.60 -26.85 -2.25
N MET A 269 -7.75 -26.23 -2.52
CA MET A 269 -7.93 -25.24 -3.58
C MET A 269 -7.05 -23.99 -3.42
N THR A 270 -6.62 -23.69 -2.19
CA THR A 270 -5.77 -22.54 -1.89
C THR A 270 -4.33 -22.92 -1.55
N GLY A 271 -3.92 -24.16 -1.85
CA GLY A 271 -2.52 -24.61 -1.77
C GLY A 271 -2.00 -24.86 -0.34
N PHE A 272 -2.89 -24.95 0.66
CA PHE A 272 -2.48 -25.39 2.01
C PHE A 272 -2.34 -26.92 2.07
N SER A 273 -1.29 -27.38 2.71
CA SER A 273 -1.03 -28.81 2.86
C SER A 273 -2.10 -29.58 3.67
N ASN A 274 -2.90 -28.89 4.46
CA ASN A 274 -4.04 -29.42 5.21
C ASN A 274 -4.92 -28.32 5.83
N ALA A 275 -6.15 -28.69 6.21
CA ALA A 275 -7.13 -27.78 6.80
C ALA A 275 -6.67 -27.16 8.13
N SER A 276 -5.83 -27.83 8.92
CA SER A 276 -5.33 -27.31 10.20
C SER A 276 -4.34 -26.15 10.00
N ARG A 277 -3.49 -26.23 8.98
CA ARG A 277 -2.59 -25.11 8.62
C ARG A 277 -3.39 -23.92 8.09
N PHE A 278 -4.37 -24.19 7.22
CA PHE A 278 -5.28 -23.17 6.72
C PHE A 278 -6.01 -22.46 7.88
N ALA A 279 -6.67 -23.22 8.78
CA ALA A 279 -7.41 -22.65 9.89
C ALA A 279 -6.53 -21.77 10.81
N ARG A 280 -5.30 -22.21 11.11
CA ARG A 280 -4.34 -21.41 11.90
C ARG A 280 -3.90 -20.14 11.20
N ALA A 281 -3.61 -20.19 9.90
CA ALA A 281 -3.24 -19.02 9.11
C ALA A 281 -4.41 -18.03 9.02
N PHE A 282 -5.61 -18.52 8.78
CA PHE A 282 -6.84 -17.74 8.74
C PHE A 282 -7.13 -17.05 10.08
N HIS A 283 -7.05 -17.82 11.18
CA HIS A 283 -7.25 -17.28 12.53
C HIS A 283 -6.21 -16.19 12.88
N ARG A 284 -4.95 -16.37 12.48
CA ARG A 284 -3.89 -15.36 12.69
C ARG A 284 -4.22 -14.05 11.99
N GLN A 285 -4.80 -14.11 10.79
CA GLN A 285 -5.10 -12.94 9.97
C GLN A 285 -6.42 -12.26 10.36
N PHE A 286 -7.46 -13.04 10.65
CA PHE A 286 -8.82 -12.53 10.87
C PHE A 286 -9.29 -12.56 12.33
N GLY A 287 -8.53 -13.18 13.23
CA GLY A 287 -8.86 -13.29 14.65
C GLY A 287 -9.99 -14.26 14.97
N CYS A 288 -10.49 -15.02 13.99
CA CYS A 288 -11.55 -16.02 14.14
C CYS A 288 -11.29 -17.24 13.24
N ASN A 289 -11.95 -18.37 13.50
CA ASN A 289 -11.85 -19.52 12.63
C ASN A 289 -12.63 -19.32 11.32
N PRO A 290 -12.21 -19.96 10.20
CA PRO A 290 -12.90 -19.81 8.92
C PRO A 290 -14.40 -20.12 8.99
N GLY A 291 -14.80 -21.14 9.77
CA GLY A 291 -16.22 -21.52 9.94
C GLY A 291 -17.05 -20.48 10.70
N GLU A 292 -16.42 -19.65 11.52
CA GLU A 292 -17.10 -18.61 12.33
C GLU A 292 -17.18 -17.29 11.58
N TYR A 293 -16.36 -17.11 10.55
CA TYR A 293 -16.18 -15.83 9.84
C TYR A 293 -17.50 -15.24 9.30
N ASN A 294 -18.33 -16.07 8.68
CA ASN A 294 -19.62 -15.65 8.15
C ASN A 294 -20.65 -15.31 9.25
N SER A 295 -20.65 -16.04 10.36
CA SER A 295 -21.55 -15.78 11.49
C SER A 295 -21.21 -14.47 12.19
N LEU A 296 -19.93 -14.15 12.33
CA LEU A 296 -19.46 -12.89 12.92
C LEU A 296 -19.75 -11.67 12.03
N LYS A 297 -19.83 -11.87 10.71
CA LYS A 297 -20.17 -10.83 9.73
C LYS A 297 -21.67 -10.48 9.80
N LEU A 298 -22.55 -11.49 10.01
CA LEU A 298 -24.00 -11.29 10.14
C LEU A 298 -24.41 -10.64 11.46
N GLN A 299 -23.60 -10.74 12.53
CA GLN A 299 -23.88 -10.10 13.83
C GLN A 299 -23.45 -8.63 13.90
N LYS A 300 -22.72 -8.12 12.90
CA LYS A 300 -22.22 -6.74 12.85
C LYS A 300 -22.86 -5.89 11.74
N CYS A 301 -23.86 -6.43 11.04
CA CYS A 301 -24.82 -5.72 10.19
C CYS A 301 -26.11 -5.51 10.95
#